data_9579260cefc5fbf30dfea9ec2f8bb4c6
#
_entry.id   9579260cefc5fbf30dfea9ec2f8bb4c6
#
_cell.length_a   1.000
_cell.length_b   1.000
_cell.length_c   1.000
_cell.angle_alpha   90.00
_cell.angle_beta   90.00
_cell.angle_gamma   90.00
#
_symmetry.space_group_name_H-M   'P 1'
#
loop_
_entity.id
_entity.type
_entity.pdbx_description
1 polymer ?
#
loop_
_entity_poly.entity_id
_entity_poly.type
_entity_poly.pdbx_seq_one_letter_code
_entity_poly.pdbx_strand_id
1 'polypeptide(L)'
;KRKTIIGAGIAVLLVGGAVLYQRGTAKPTPATLKVTVQNPITTLDPNFADDIGSNLAEVQTLQGLYTTDATGQIIPGMAEKIVQPTNNHTVYTLTLKKNQKWSDGTTVTAQDFVSSVKRQVDPASKSTRANHFKDLANYDAIRKQGASIDTLGIQAVNNRTVKITLSQPVPYFNFILANQLYPINPAKVKAYGHKYGQTAETTVSNGPYMIKKWHQSATTWEYVKNPYYAQAKKVHFNTIKTTLVTDATLASKQFLSGNVDEAEISGGILTNLKKHYADEIKSQKKGRMAFIVWNAQDKVAGNTNFKRAVSYAIDRRVLADQALADGSTAAQSIVPSGEVKVHGQDFNAGLALPNDKTKAQDYLKKAQAEIGEKKLTLTLNTADTDAYRAAGLYLKQSIESTLPDVTVNLNRMPLNAEISAFNNRNFQAGTLSWSTDYNDPIDFLDTAYSDGAINFTKWHDAQYDALIQKINQQPEANDARYQLEQQAAKLNNDLNGVTPLYQVANVHLQKKTIKNLNYPVIGYQSYQYATEK
;
A
#
# COMPACT_ATOMS: atom_id res chain seq x y z
N LYS A 1 -28.99 86.74 -59.67
CA LYS A 1 -28.01 86.61 -58.58
C LYS A 1 -28.80 86.22 -57.33
N ARG A 2 -29.02 84.97 -57.06
CA ARG A 2 -29.11 84.42 -55.73
C ARG A 2 -29.30 82.87 -55.92
N LYS A 3 -28.35 82.14 -55.47
CA LYS A 3 -28.35 80.65 -55.51
C LYS A 3 -29.30 80.11 -54.47
N THR A 4 -30.22 79.31 -54.89
CA THR A 4 -31.08 78.52 -54.01
C THR A 4 -30.44 77.15 -53.85
N ILE A 5 -30.11 76.80 -52.62
CA ILE A 5 -29.57 75.48 -52.28
C ILE A 5 -30.73 74.59 -51.90
N ILE A 6 -30.94 73.51 -52.67
CA ILE A 6 -31.91 72.46 -52.41
C ILE A 6 -31.24 71.47 -51.45
N GLY A 7 -31.76 71.39 -50.21
CA GLY A 7 -31.31 70.39 -49.26
C GLY A 7 -31.93 69.03 -49.58
N ALA A 8 -31.11 68.05 -49.87
CA ALA A 8 -31.48 66.66 -50.03
C ALA A 8 -31.43 65.99 -48.63
N GLY A 9 -32.59 65.63 -48.11
CA GLY A 9 -32.72 64.84 -46.89
C GLY A 9 -32.26 63.38 -47.11
N ILE A 10 -31.21 62.97 -46.44
CA ILE A 10 -30.78 61.58 -46.42
C ILE A 10 -31.55 60.88 -45.29
N ALA A 11 -32.51 60.02 -45.68
CA ALA A 11 -33.13 59.07 -44.77
C ALA A 11 -32.14 57.97 -44.40
N VAL A 12 -31.61 57.97 -43.18
CA VAL A 12 -30.80 56.88 -42.64
C VAL A 12 -31.74 55.78 -42.21
N LEU A 13 -31.86 54.72 -42.98
CA LEU A 13 -32.45 53.43 -42.59
C LEU A 13 -31.51 52.75 -41.62
N LEU A 14 -31.80 52.81 -40.31
CA LEU A 14 -31.23 51.96 -39.30
C LEU A 14 -31.74 50.49 -39.53
N VAL A 15 -30.99 49.71 -40.30
CA VAL A 15 -31.14 48.27 -40.31
C VAL A 15 -30.45 47.75 -39.04
N GLY A 16 -31.27 47.52 -38.01
CA GLY A 16 -30.86 46.84 -36.77
C GLY A 16 -30.52 45.37 -37.06
N GLY A 17 -29.29 45.11 -37.50
CA GLY A 17 -28.74 43.77 -37.56
C GLY A 17 -28.53 43.26 -36.12
N ALA A 18 -29.49 42.50 -35.60
CA ALA A 18 -29.26 41.71 -34.41
C ALA A 18 -28.21 40.64 -34.76
N VAL A 19 -26.97 40.93 -34.50
CA VAL A 19 -25.90 39.90 -34.45
C VAL A 19 -26.20 39.05 -33.23
N LEU A 20 -26.97 37.99 -33.41
CA LEU A 20 -27.01 36.88 -32.49
C LEU A 20 -25.62 36.32 -32.34
N TYR A 21 -24.88 36.85 -31.34
CA TYR A 21 -23.65 36.22 -30.85
C TYR A 21 -24.09 34.83 -30.31
N GLN A 22 -24.13 33.82 -31.17
CA GLN A 22 -24.11 32.45 -30.70
C GLN A 22 -22.82 32.32 -29.88
N ARG A 23 -22.95 32.49 -28.55
CA ARG A 23 -22.00 31.90 -27.62
C ARG A 23 -22.04 30.41 -27.90
N GLY A 24 -21.20 29.96 -28.81
CA GLY A 24 -20.86 28.57 -28.93
C GLY A 24 -20.45 28.14 -27.54
N THR A 25 -21.27 27.32 -26.90
CA THR A 25 -20.87 26.63 -25.69
C THR A 25 -19.64 25.84 -26.09
N ALA A 26 -18.46 26.37 -25.79
CA ALA A 26 -17.21 25.63 -25.93
C ALA A 26 -17.47 24.29 -25.25
N LYS A 27 -17.38 23.18 -26.00
CA LYS A 27 -17.46 21.85 -25.39
C LYS A 27 -16.49 21.86 -24.23
N PRO A 28 -16.94 21.54 -23.01
CA PRO A 28 -16.05 21.57 -21.86
C PRO A 28 -14.81 20.74 -22.22
N THR A 29 -13.65 21.36 -22.12
CA THR A 29 -12.37 20.67 -22.36
C THR A 29 -12.35 19.44 -21.44
N PRO A 30 -12.09 18.24 -21.96
CA PRO A 30 -12.10 17.05 -21.15
C PRO A 30 -11.16 17.21 -19.95
N ALA A 31 -11.70 17.04 -18.74
CA ALA A 31 -10.93 17.22 -17.51
C ALA A 31 -9.72 16.29 -17.50
N THR A 32 -8.54 16.86 -17.32
CA THR A 32 -7.25 16.15 -17.31
C THR A 32 -6.55 16.41 -15.99
N LEU A 33 -6.15 15.34 -15.30
CA LEU A 33 -5.29 15.39 -14.11
C LEU A 33 -3.86 15.05 -14.54
N LYS A 34 -2.87 15.81 -14.08
CA LYS A 34 -1.44 15.57 -14.38
C LYS A 34 -0.74 15.20 -13.08
N VAL A 35 -0.08 14.03 -13.06
CA VAL A 35 0.56 13.49 -11.86
C VAL A 35 1.99 13.03 -12.12
N THR A 36 2.81 13.05 -11.08
CA THR A 36 4.09 12.33 -11.10
C THR A 36 3.99 11.08 -10.23
N VAL A 37 4.74 10.04 -10.60
CA VAL A 37 4.93 8.82 -9.81
C VAL A 37 6.42 8.51 -9.71
N GLN A 38 6.85 7.86 -8.63
CA GLN A 38 8.26 7.54 -8.39
C GLN A 38 8.66 6.14 -8.88
N ASN A 39 7.69 5.24 -9.08
CA ASN A 39 7.95 3.84 -9.39
C ASN A 39 7.51 3.51 -10.83
N PRO A 40 8.39 2.87 -11.64
CA PRO A 40 8.04 2.43 -12.97
C PRO A 40 7.04 1.28 -12.94
N ILE A 41 6.24 1.14 -13.99
CA ILE A 41 5.42 -0.05 -14.22
C ILE A 41 6.32 -1.11 -14.88
N THR A 42 6.40 -2.30 -14.33
CA THR A 42 7.14 -3.43 -14.92
C THR A 42 6.26 -4.32 -15.79
N THR A 43 4.98 -4.45 -15.44
CA THR A 43 4.00 -5.24 -16.17
C THR A 43 2.57 -4.75 -15.93
N LEU A 44 1.68 -5.01 -16.88
CA LEU A 44 0.23 -4.84 -16.73
C LEU A 44 -0.50 -6.20 -16.63
N ASP A 45 0.24 -7.30 -16.51
CA ASP A 45 -0.33 -8.62 -16.26
C ASP A 45 -0.54 -8.80 -14.76
N PRO A 46 -1.79 -8.84 -14.26
CA PRO A 46 -2.07 -8.91 -12.83
C PRO A 46 -1.59 -10.21 -12.17
N ASN A 47 -1.21 -11.20 -12.95
CA ASN A 47 -0.67 -12.43 -12.40
C ASN A 47 0.83 -12.33 -12.05
N PHE A 48 1.50 -11.24 -12.44
CA PHE A 48 2.95 -11.00 -12.22
C PHE A 48 3.26 -9.59 -11.69
N ALA A 49 2.26 -8.75 -11.50
CA ALA A 49 2.41 -7.38 -11.00
C ALA A 49 2.69 -7.39 -9.49
N ASP A 50 3.96 -7.35 -9.09
CA ASP A 50 4.46 -7.53 -7.72
C ASP A 50 5.31 -6.32 -7.24
N ASP A 51 5.33 -5.26 -8.04
CA ASP A 51 5.98 -4.00 -7.73
C ASP A 51 4.96 -2.85 -7.56
N ILE A 52 5.39 -1.77 -6.89
CA ILE A 52 4.54 -0.63 -6.56
C ILE A 52 3.92 0.02 -7.81
N GLY A 53 4.72 0.21 -8.88
CA GLY A 53 4.25 0.88 -10.10
C GLY A 53 3.19 0.06 -10.84
N SER A 54 3.40 -1.26 -10.94
CA SER A 54 2.44 -2.19 -11.55
C SER A 54 1.15 -2.29 -10.75
N ASN A 55 1.22 -2.40 -9.43
CA ASN A 55 0.05 -2.41 -8.56
C ASN A 55 -0.73 -1.08 -8.60
N LEU A 56 -0.02 0.07 -8.70
CA LEU A 56 -0.67 1.37 -8.90
C LEU A 56 -1.42 1.41 -10.24
N ALA A 57 -0.88 0.79 -11.30
CA ALA A 57 -1.58 0.67 -12.58
C ALA A 57 -2.78 -0.27 -12.51
N GLU A 58 -2.69 -1.37 -11.75
CA GLU A 58 -3.80 -2.30 -11.55
C GLU A 58 -5.05 -1.59 -11.00
N VAL A 59 -4.93 -0.82 -9.93
CA VAL A 59 -6.09 -0.14 -9.32
C VAL A 59 -6.73 0.93 -10.23
N GLN A 60 -5.99 1.42 -11.24
CA GLN A 60 -6.57 2.31 -12.25
C GLN A 60 -7.29 1.54 -13.36
N THR A 61 -6.80 0.36 -13.72
CA THR A 61 -7.20 -0.34 -14.94
C THR A 61 -8.05 -1.58 -14.68
N LEU A 62 -8.00 -2.14 -13.49
CA LEU A 62 -8.72 -3.35 -13.12
C LEU A 62 -9.67 -3.11 -11.93
N GLN A 63 -10.68 -3.96 -11.82
CA GLN A 63 -11.59 -4.03 -10.67
C GLN A 63 -11.79 -5.49 -10.26
N GLY A 64 -11.61 -5.78 -8.97
CA GLY A 64 -11.81 -7.09 -8.37
C GLY A 64 -13.30 -7.40 -8.11
N LEU A 65 -13.54 -8.54 -7.49
CA LEU A 65 -14.89 -8.91 -6.99
C LEU A 65 -15.39 -7.88 -5.99
N TYR A 66 -14.54 -7.44 -5.08
CA TYR A 66 -14.72 -6.29 -4.23
C TYR A 66 -13.75 -5.18 -4.66
N THR A 67 -13.86 -4.01 -4.06
CA THR A 67 -12.97 -2.87 -4.26
C THR A 67 -12.99 -2.00 -3.00
N THR A 68 -12.18 -0.97 -2.95
CA THR A 68 -12.21 0.01 -1.86
C THR A 68 -12.84 1.33 -2.33
N ASP A 69 -13.54 2.00 -1.44
CA ASP A 69 -14.01 3.37 -1.67
C ASP A 69 -12.92 4.41 -1.40
N ALA A 70 -13.27 5.69 -1.49
CA ALA A 70 -12.33 6.80 -1.25
C ALA A 70 -11.80 6.85 0.20
N THR A 71 -12.43 6.16 1.15
CA THR A 71 -12.03 6.08 2.56
C THR A 71 -11.20 4.83 2.87
N GLY A 72 -11.05 3.91 1.89
CA GLY A 72 -10.37 2.62 2.07
C GLY A 72 -11.29 1.50 2.56
N GLN A 73 -12.60 1.75 2.71
CA GLN A 73 -13.54 0.70 3.09
C GLN A 73 -13.82 -0.25 1.93
N ILE A 74 -13.89 -1.56 2.23
CA ILE A 74 -14.23 -2.59 1.24
C ILE A 74 -15.70 -2.47 0.87
N ILE A 75 -15.98 -2.34 -0.42
CA ILE A 75 -17.31 -2.23 -1.01
C ILE A 75 -17.44 -3.22 -2.18
N PRO A 76 -18.68 -3.54 -2.63
CA PRO A 76 -18.88 -4.38 -3.79
C PRO A 76 -18.25 -3.78 -5.06
N GLY A 77 -17.25 -4.44 -5.63
CA GLY A 77 -16.65 -4.13 -6.91
C GLY A 77 -17.50 -4.69 -8.07
N MET A 78 -17.05 -5.78 -8.69
CA MET A 78 -17.84 -6.49 -9.70
C MET A 78 -18.90 -7.42 -9.11
N ALA A 79 -18.78 -7.85 -7.84
CA ALA A 79 -19.82 -8.60 -7.15
C ALA A 79 -21.04 -7.71 -6.81
N GLU A 80 -22.23 -8.29 -6.76
CA GLU A 80 -23.47 -7.58 -6.46
C GLU A 80 -23.50 -7.03 -5.03
N LYS A 81 -22.90 -7.76 -4.07
CA LYS A 81 -22.86 -7.42 -2.64
C LYS A 81 -21.66 -8.06 -1.94
N ILE A 82 -21.32 -7.56 -0.76
CA ILE A 82 -20.46 -8.29 0.18
C ILE A 82 -21.25 -9.48 0.70
N VAL A 83 -20.67 -10.69 0.65
CA VAL A 83 -21.31 -11.91 1.11
C VAL A 83 -20.72 -12.33 2.45
N GLN A 84 -21.55 -12.94 3.30
CA GLN A 84 -21.08 -13.68 4.45
C GLN A 84 -20.73 -15.09 3.99
N PRO A 85 -19.53 -15.60 4.31
CA PRO A 85 -19.16 -16.95 3.95
C PRO A 85 -20.01 -18.00 4.71
N THR A 86 -20.27 -19.13 4.06
CA THR A 86 -20.99 -20.27 4.63
C THR A 86 -20.01 -21.39 5.01
N ASN A 87 -20.52 -22.53 5.49
CA ASN A 87 -19.73 -23.71 5.85
C ASN A 87 -18.57 -23.36 6.79
N ASN A 88 -18.91 -22.87 7.98
CA ASN A 88 -17.93 -22.44 8.99
C ASN A 88 -16.92 -21.42 8.43
N HIS A 89 -17.42 -20.38 7.77
CA HIS A 89 -16.64 -19.25 7.19
C HIS A 89 -15.64 -19.64 6.10
N THR A 90 -15.81 -20.81 5.44
CA THR A 90 -14.86 -21.27 4.41
C THR A 90 -15.38 -21.18 2.98
N VAL A 91 -16.69 -20.94 2.75
CA VAL A 91 -17.27 -20.95 1.40
C VAL A 91 -17.89 -19.61 1.06
N TYR A 92 -17.36 -18.98 0.01
CA TYR A 92 -17.87 -17.74 -0.59
C TYR A 92 -18.58 -18.05 -1.90
N THR A 93 -19.83 -17.57 -2.07
CA THR A 93 -20.56 -17.66 -3.33
C THR A 93 -20.90 -16.24 -3.78
N LEU A 94 -20.19 -15.76 -4.82
CA LEU A 94 -20.24 -14.39 -5.27
C LEU A 94 -20.88 -14.30 -6.66
N THR A 95 -21.93 -13.49 -6.78
CA THR A 95 -22.61 -13.24 -8.05
C THR A 95 -22.14 -11.90 -8.64
N LEU A 96 -21.67 -11.91 -9.89
CA LEU A 96 -21.27 -10.70 -10.60
C LEU A 96 -22.48 -9.84 -10.94
N LYS A 97 -22.32 -8.51 -10.88
CA LYS A 97 -23.29 -7.54 -11.44
C LYS A 97 -23.54 -7.84 -12.92
N LYS A 98 -24.73 -7.52 -13.41
CA LYS A 98 -25.06 -7.65 -14.83
C LYS A 98 -24.23 -6.67 -15.68
N ASN A 99 -24.03 -7.00 -16.95
CA ASN A 99 -23.45 -6.13 -17.97
C ASN A 99 -22.03 -5.62 -17.67
N GLN A 100 -21.23 -6.41 -16.95
CA GLN A 100 -19.81 -6.10 -16.75
C GLN A 100 -19.03 -6.36 -18.05
N LYS A 101 -18.18 -5.41 -18.44
CA LYS A 101 -17.47 -5.46 -19.72
C LYS A 101 -15.99 -5.15 -19.56
N TRP A 102 -15.20 -5.78 -20.40
CA TRP A 102 -13.83 -5.37 -20.70
C TRP A 102 -13.82 -4.11 -21.58
N SER A 103 -12.69 -3.43 -21.63
CA SER A 103 -12.51 -2.20 -22.42
C SER A 103 -12.59 -2.40 -23.93
N ASP A 104 -12.56 -3.63 -24.42
CA ASP A 104 -12.81 -4.00 -25.81
C ASP A 104 -14.29 -4.34 -26.09
N GLY A 105 -15.17 -4.17 -25.09
CA GLY A 105 -16.60 -4.43 -25.20
C GLY A 105 -17.02 -5.88 -24.93
N THR A 106 -16.09 -6.82 -24.79
CA THR A 106 -16.40 -8.21 -24.43
C THR A 106 -16.90 -8.30 -23.00
N THR A 107 -17.67 -9.35 -22.68
CA THR A 107 -18.26 -9.52 -21.34
C THR A 107 -17.25 -10.08 -20.37
N VAL A 108 -17.19 -9.51 -19.15
CA VAL A 108 -16.46 -10.10 -18.02
C VAL A 108 -17.31 -11.21 -17.40
N THR A 109 -16.73 -12.36 -17.18
CA THR A 109 -17.39 -13.55 -16.67
C THR A 109 -16.74 -14.07 -15.39
N ALA A 110 -17.44 -14.96 -14.67
CA ALA A 110 -16.88 -15.68 -13.53
C ALA A 110 -15.61 -16.48 -13.90
N GLN A 111 -15.56 -16.99 -15.12
CA GLN A 111 -14.40 -17.75 -15.61
C GLN A 111 -13.14 -16.88 -15.72
N ASP A 112 -13.25 -15.58 -15.95
CA ASP A 112 -12.11 -14.67 -16.03
C ASP A 112 -11.38 -14.57 -14.68
N PHE A 113 -12.14 -14.57 -13.56
CA PHE A 113 -11.59 -14.62 -12.20
C PHE A 113 -10.95 -15.98 -11.90
N VAL A 114 -11.65 -17.07 -12.23
CA VAL A 114 -11.15 -18.44 -12.03
C VAL A 114 -9.85 -18.67 -12.80
N SER A 115 -9.80 -18.24 -14.06
CA SER A 115 -8.61 -18.36 -14.90
C SER A 115 -7.43 -17.57 -14.36
N SER A 116 -7.68 -16.38 -13.79
CA SER A 116 -6.64 -15.56 -13.16
C SER A 116 -6.01 -16.29 -11.99
N VAL A 117 -6.83 -16.76 -11.03
CA VAL A 117 -6.34 -17.42 -9.82
C VAL A 117 -5.63 -18.73 -10.14
N LYS A 118 -6.23 -19.57 -11.00
CA LYS A 118 -5.60 -20.82 -11.46
C LYS A 118 -4.23 -20.55 -12.12
N ARG A 119 -4.14 -19.54 -12.98
CA ARG A 119 -2.86 -19.17 -13.63
C ARG A 119 -1.81 -18.70 -12.62
N GLN A 120 -2.18 -17.98 -11.55
CA GLN A 120 -1.25 -17.58 -10.50
C GLN A 120 -0.78 -18.78 -9.66
N VAL A 121 -1.69 -19.68 -9.30
CA VAL A 121 -1.39 -20.83 -8.43
C VAL A 121 -0.66 -21.96 -9.18
N ASP A 122 -0.85 -22.08 -10.50
CA ASP A 122 -0.17 -23.09 -11.31
C ASP A 122 1.37 -22.96 -11.16
N PRO A 123 2.09 -24.01 -10.68
CA PRO A 123 3.55 -24.00 -10.57
C PRO A 123 4.26 -23.65 -11.89
N ALA A 124 3.69 -24.05 -13.03
CA ALA A 124 4.27 -23.80 -14.34
C ALA A 124 4.31 -22.30 -14.70
N SER A 125 3.43 -21.48 -14.15
CA SER A 125 3.40 -20.04 -14.38
C SER A 125 4.59 -19.30 -13.77
N LYS A 126 5.18 -19.85 -12.69
CA LYS A 126 6.22 -19.20 -11.88
C LYS A 126 5.79 -17.84 -11.30
N SER A 127 4.49 -17.63 -11.11
CA SER A 127 3.98 -16.39 -10.51
C SER A 127 4.46 -16.26 -9.05
N THR A 128 5.00 -15.10 -8.70
CA THR A 128 5.38 -14.73 -7.32
C THR A 128 4.16 -14.45 -6.46
N ARG A 129 3.00 -14.15 -7.08
CA ARG A 129 1.73 -13.81 -6.41
C ARG A 129 0.91 -15.03 -5.98
N ALA A 130 1.35 -16.25 -6.26
CA ALA A 130 0.62 -17.46 -5.88
C ALA A 130 0.25 -17.50 -4.38
N ASN A 131 1.13 -16.99 -3.50
CA ASN A 131 0.94 -16.99 -2.05
C ASN A 131 -0.27 -16.16 -1.57
N HIS A 132 -0.78 -15.21 -2.35
CA HIS A 132 -2.03 -14.50 -2.02
C HIS A 132 -3.24 -15.45 -1.93
N PHE A 133 -3.13 -16.63 -2.52
CA PHE A 133 -4.19 -17.64 -2.57
C PHE A 133 -3.85 -18.92 -1.79
N LYS A 134 -2.86 -18.86 -0.87
CA LYS A 134 -2.40 -20.00 -0.06
C LYS A 134 -3.51 -20.67 0.76
N ASP A 135 -4.53 -19.91 1.11
CA ASP A 135 -5.65 -20.36 1.93
C ASP A 135 -6.79 -21.00 1.12
N LEU A 136 -6.69 -21.07 -0.22
CA LEU A 136 -7.65 -21.80 -1.03
C LEU A 136 -7.50 -23.32 -0.80
N ALA A 137 -8.62 -24.03 -0.75
CA ALA A 137 -8.61 -25.47 -0.66
C ALA A 137 -7.76 -26.09 -1.77
N ASN A 138 -6.97 -27.09 -1.43
CA ASN A 138 -6.02 -27.80 -2.29
C ASN A 138 -4.81 -26.99 -2.80
N TYR A 139 -4.60 -25.76 -2.32
CA TYR A 139 -3.41 -24.98 -2.70
C TYR A 139 -2.11 -25.74 -2.46
N ASP A 140 -1.89 -26.24 -1.26
CA ASP A 140 -0.66 -26.98 -0.91
C ASP A 140 -0.52 -28.30 -1.68
N ALA A 141 -1.62 -29.03 -1.91
CA ALA A 141 -1.60 -30.24 -2.73
C ALA A 141 -1.14 -29.94 -4.17
N ILE A 142 -1.56 -28.80 -4.74
CA ILE A 142 -1.14 -28.37 -6.08
C ILE A 142 0.32 -27.91 -6.06
N ARG A 143 0.69 -27.03 -5.15
CA ARG A 143 2.01 -26.37 -5.14
C ARG A 143 3.14 -27.29 -4.70
N LYS A 144 2.87 -28.24 -3.78
CA LYS A 144 3.88 -29.09 -3.14
C LYS A 144 3.83 -30.55 -3.55
N GLN A 145 2.66 -31.04 -3.99
CA GLN A 145 2.42 -32.48 -4.24
C GLN A 145 2.05 -32.78 -5.69
N GLY A 146 1.95 -31.76 -6.57
CA GLY A 146 1.66 -31.95 -7.99
C GLY A 146 0.22 -32.33 -8.32
N ALA A 147 -0.74 -32.05 -7.41
CA ALA A 147 -2.16 -32.25 -7.71
C ALA A 147 -2.61 -31.34 -8.89
N SER A 148 -3.69 -31.76 -9.57
CA SER A 148 -4.22 -30.99 -10.69
C SER A 148 -4.70 -29.61 -10.27
N ILE A 149 -4.36 -28.57 -11.04
CA ILE A 149 -4.84 -27.19 -10.85
C ILE A 149 -6.37 -27.10 -10.87
N ASP A 150 -7.06 -28.05 -11.50
CA ASP A 150 -8.52 -28.10 -11.55
C ASP A 150 -9.17 -28.41 -10.20
N THR A 151 -8.42 -28.94 -9.25
CA THR A 151 -8.88 -29.22 -7.88
C THR A 151 -8.84 -28.00 -6.96
N LEU A 152 -8.24 -26.87 -7.41
CA LEU A 152 -8.14 -25.65 -6.62
C LEU A 152 -9.53 -25.15 -6.17
N GLY A 153 -9.63 -24.71 -4.92
CA GLY A 153 -10.85 -24.23 -4.28
C GLY A 153 -11.48 -22.98 -4.93
N ILE A 154 -11.48 -22.87 -6.26
CA ILE A 154 -12.18 -21.81 -7.00
C ILE A 154 -12.80 -22.36 -8.27
N GLN A 155 -14.08 -22.02 -8.52
CA GLN A 155 -14.79 -22.48 -9.70
C GLN A 155 -15.84 -21.46 -10.18
N ALA A 156 -16.09 -21.41 -11.47
CA ALA A 156 -17.22 -20.72 -12.06
C ALA A 156 -18.43 -21.68 -12.07
N VAL A 157 -19.42 -21.39 -11.24
CA VAL A 157 -20.67 -22.18 -11.17
C VAL A 157 -21.51 -21.94 -12.43
N ASN A 158 -21.46 -20.71 -12.93
CA ASN A 158 -22.03 -20.25 -14.18
C ASN A 158 -21.30 -18.98 -14.64
N ASN A 159 -21.72 -18.34 -15.73
CA ASN A 159 -21.06 -17.15 -16.28
C ASN A 159 -20.98 -15.96 -15.30
N ARG A 160 -21.77 -15.95 -14.23
CA ARG A 160 -21.84 -14.83 -13.27
C ARG A 160 -21.57 -15.24 -11.82
N THR A 161 -21.37 -16.50 -11.52
CA THR A 161 -21.22 -16.96 -10.12
C THR A 161 -19.87 -17.62 -9.95
N VAL A 162 -19.04 -17.01 -9.09
CA VAL A 162 -17.78 -17.57 -8.60
C VAL A 162 -18.03 -18.20 -7.24
N LYS A 163 -17.64 -19.46 -7.09
CA LYS A 163 -17.58 -20.13 -5.78
C LYS A 163 -16.12 -20.30 -5.38
N ILE A 164 -15.81 -19.88 -4.16
CA ILE A 164 -14.47 -20.00 -3.57
C ILE A 164 -14.60 -20.83 -2.30
N THR A 165 -13.70 -21.80 -2.13
CA THR A 165 -13.62 -22.66 -0.95
C THR A 165 -12.23 -22.51 -0.34
N LEU A 166 -12.18 -22.12 0.92
CA LEU A 166 -10.95 -21.99 1.69
C LEU A 166 -10.65 -23.29 2.44
N SER A 167 -9.38 -23.53 2.76
CA SER A 167 -8.93 -24.64 3.60
C SER A 167 -9.28 -24.43 5.08
N GLN A 168 -9.38 -23.17 5.49
CA GLN A 168 -9.73 -22.71 6.84
C GLN A 168 -10.37 -21.32 6.77
N PRO A 169 -11.06 -20.85 7.83
CA PRO A 169 -11.53 -19.46 7.88
C PRO A 169 -10.39 -18.46 7.78
N VAL A 170 -10.58 -17.42 6.97
CA VAL A 170 -9.59 -16.33 6.78
C VAL A 170 -10.29 -15.00 7.01
N PRO A 171 -10.09 -14.35 8.16
CA PRO A 171 -10.81 -13.12 8.55
C PRO A 171 -10.63 -11.95 7.56
N TYR A 172 -9.47 -11.85 6.94
CA TYR A 172 -9.10 -10.80 5.97
C TYR A 172 -9.38 -11.18 4.51
N PHE A 173 -10.10 -12.27 4.22
CA PHE A 173 -10.28 -12.73 2.84
C PHE A 173 -11.04 -11.72 1.95
N ASN A 174 -11.91 -10.90 2.53
CA ASN A 174 -12.54 -9.80 1.80
C ASN A 174 -11.53 -8.79 1.23
N PHE A 175 -10.40 -8.59 1.93
CA PHE A 175 -9.31 -7.76 1.42
C PHE A 175 -8.65 -8.39 0.18
N ILE A 176 -8.42 -9.70 0.21
CA ILE A 176 -7.89 -10.46 -0.95
C ILE A 176 -8.83 -10.30 -2.16
N LEU A 177 -10.14 -10.41 -1.94
CA LEU A 177 -11.15 -10.23 -3.00
C LEU A 177 -11.19 -8.81 -3.57
N ALA A 178 -10.75 -7.80 -2.81
CA ALA A 178 -10.75 -6.40 -3.22
C ALA A 178 -9.44 -5.97 -3.90
N ASN A 179 -8.29 -6.48 -3.47
CA ASN A 179 -6.99 -5.91 -3.80
C ASN A 179 -6.01 -6.89 -4.45
N GLN A 180 -6.30 -8.21 -4.44
CA GLN A 180 -5.39 -9.23 -4.97
C GLN A 180 -6.03 -10.09 -6.07
N LEU A 181 -7.36 -10.23 -6.05
CA LEU A 181 -8.09 -11.07 -7.00
C LEU A 181 -8.65 -10.22 -8.14
N TYR A 182 -7.84 -9.94 -9.14
CA TYR A 182 -8.24 -9.30 -10.39
C TYR A 182 -8.50 -10.34 -11.50
N PRO A 183 -9.49 -10.12 -12.37
CA PRO A 183 -9.74 -11.03 -13.50
C PRO A 183 -8.69 -10.82 -14.61
N ILE A 184 -8.48 -11.84 -15.41
CA ILE A 184 -7.79 -11.75 -16.71
C ILE A 184 -8.77 -12.09 -17.82
N ASN A 185 -8.52 -11.63 -19.04
CA ASN A 185 -9.26 -12.08 -20.23
C ASN A 185 -8.52 -13.28 -20.85
N PRO A 186 -9.03 -14.52 -20.70
CA PRO A 186 -8.31 -15.72 -21.15
C PRO A 186 -8.05 -15.74 -22.66
N ALA A 187 -8.96 -15.15 -23.47
CA ALA A 187 -8.78 -15.07 -24.92
C ALA A 187 -7.60 -14.15 -25.28
N LYS A 188 -7.42 -13.04 -24.56
CA LYS A 188 -6.27 -12.14 -24.75
C LYS A 188 -4.97 -12.76 -24.26
N VAL A 189 -4.99 -13.43 -23.10
CA VAL A 189 -3.82 -14.19 -22.61
C VAL A 189 -3.39 -15.24 -23.63
N LYS A 190 -4.34 -15.99 -24.20
CA LYS A 190 -4.06 -16.96 -25.25
C LYS A 190 -3.52 -16.31 -26.54
N ALA A 191 -4.09 -15.18 -26.96
CA ALA A 191 -3.70 -14.49 -28.19
C ALA A 191 -2.30 -13.86 -28.10
N TYR A 192 -1.94 -13.28 -26.94
CA TYR A 192 -0.67 -12.58 -26.75
C TYR A 192 0.43 -13.45 -26.12
N GLY A 193 0.07 -14.54 -25.44
CA GLY A 193 1.02 -15.42 -24.76
C GLY A 193 1.88 -14.63 -23.76
N HIS A 194 3.20 -14.76 -23.86
CA HIS A 194 4.15 -14.05 -23.01
C HIS A 194 4.17 -12.51 -23.20
N LYS A 195 3.58 -12.00 -24.29
CA LYS A 195 3.46 -10.56 -24.53
C LYS A 195 2.27 -9.92 -23.82
N TYR A 196 1.37 -10.72 -23.21
CA TYR A 196 0.24 -10.17 -22.47
C TYR A 196 0.73 -9.28 -21.32
N GLY A 197 0.21 -8.05 -21.24
CA GLY A 197 0.59 -7.07 -20.22
C GLY A 197 1.94 -6.39 -20.41
N GLN A 198 2.63 -6.58 -21.54
CA GLN A 198 3.93 -5.96 -21.82
C GLN A 198 3.83 -4.56 -22.43
N THR A 199 2.69 -4.23 -23.03
CA THR A 199 2.37 -2.91 -23.57
C THR A 199 0.89 -2.57 -23.36
N ALA A 200 0.53 -1.31 -23.56
CA ALA A 200 -0.87 -0.86 -23.49
C ALA A 200 -1.78 -1.59 -24.49
N GLU A 201 -1.24 -2.03 -25.63
CA GLU A 201 -1.99 -2.72 -26.70
C GLU A 201 -2.21 -4.21 -26.41
N THR A 202 -1.36 -4.80 -25.56
CA THR A 202 -1.43 -6.23 -25.24
C THR A 202 -2.20 -6.51 -23.95
N THR A 203 -2.99 -5.55 -23.45
CA THR A 203 -3.84 -5.70 -22.27
C THR A 203 -5.24 -5.18 -22.51
N VAL A 204 -6.18 -5.55 -21.64
CA VAL A 204 -7.54 -5.01 -21.58
C VAL A 204 -7.88 -4.67 -20.13
N SER A 205 -8.76 -3.70 -19.94
CA SER A 205 -9.14 -3.17 -18.64
C SER A 205 -10.61 -3.45 -18.34
N ASN A 206 -10.95 -3.72 -17.09
CA ASN A 206 -12.34 -3.78 -16.62
C ASN A 206 -12.63 -2.74 -15.53
N GLY A 207 -11.63 -1.93 -15.20
CA GLY A 207 -11.68 -0.85 -14.19
C GLY A 207 -12.02 0.52 -14.79
N PRO A 208 -11.86 1.60 -13.98
CA PRO A 208 -12.28 2.96 -14.34
C PRO A 208 -11.53 3.55 -15.53
N TYR A 209 -10.31 3.12 -15.77
CA TYR A 209 -9.46 3.63 -16.84
C TYR A 209 -8.88 2.51 -17.71
N MET A 210 -8.43 2.90 -18.90
CA MET A 210 -7.57 2.11 -19.81
C MET A 210 -6.21 2.80 -19.83
N ILE A 211 -5.12 2.04 -19.83
CA ILE A 211 -3.79 2.62 -20.05
C ILE A 211 -3.52 2.79 -21.55
N LYS A 212 -2.83 3.88 -21.92
CA LYS A 212 -2.41 4.23 -23.27
C LYS A 212 -0.97 4.72 -23.26
N LYS A 213 -0.28 4.56 -24.40
CA LYS A 213 1.08 5.06 -24.62
C LYS A 213 2.12 4.47 -23.67
N TRP A 214 1.84 3.30 -23.09
CA TRP A 214 2.76 2.65 -22.18
C TRP A 214 3.43 1.44 -22.81
N HIS A 215 4.72 1.30 -22.57
CA HIS A 215 5.58 0.13 -22.79
C HIS A 215 6.64 0.10 -21.68
N GLN A 216 7.37 -1.00 -21.50
CA GLN A 216 8.26 -1.23 -20.35
C GLN A 216 9.29 -0.14 -20.08
N SER A 217 9.76 0.60 -21.07
CA SER A 217 10.72 1.70 -20.91
C SER A 217 10.08 3.10 -20.95
N ALA A 218 8.73 3.17 -20.94
CA ALA A 218 8.04 4.44 -20.98
C ALA A 218 8.23 5.22 -19.67
N THR A 219 8.58 6.51 -19.79
CA THR A 219 8.63 7.46 -18.67
C THR A 219 7.36 8.31 -18.57
N THR A 220 6.47 8.20 -19.55
CA THR A 220 5.16 8.88 -19.57
C THR A 220 4.10 7.95 -20.13
N TRP A 221 2.89 8.03 -19.60
CA TRP A 221 1.72 7.31 -20.08
C TRP A 221 0.43 8.04 -19.71
N GLU A 222 -0.68 7.56 -20.24
CA GLU A 222 -1.99 8.12 -19.96
C GLU A 222 -2.94 7.01 -19.50
N TYR A 223 -3.70 7.30 -18.44
CA TYR A 223 -4.90 6.55 -18.13
C TYR A 223 -6.08 7.31 -18.72
N VAL A 224 -6.82 6.66 -19.63
CA VAL A 224 -7.97 7.25 -20.32
C VAL A 224 -9.23 6.57 -19.80
N LYS A 225 -10.25 7.35 -19.49
CA LYS A 225 -11.53 6.87 -18.97
C LYS A 225 -12.08 5.71 -19.82
N ASN A 226 -12.42 4.61 -19.15
CA ASN A 226 -12.97 3.42 -19.78
C ASN A 226 -14.48 3.62 -20.03
N PRO A 227 -14.96 3.73 -21.28
CA PRO A 227 -16.37 3.96 -21.57
C PRO A 227 -17.26 2.75 -21.20
N TYR A 228 -16.68 1.56 -21.10
CA TYR A 228 -17.39 0.33 -20.74
C TYR A 228 -17.42 0.06 -19.24
N TYR A 229 -16.72 0.88 -18.43
CA TYR A 229 -16.77 0.74 -16.98
C TYR A 229 -18.18 1.05 -16.47
N ALA A 230 -18.75 0.15 -15.66
CA ALA A 230 -20.13 0.27 -15.19
C ALA A 230 -20.44 1.59 -14.47
N GLN A 231 -19.44 2.18 -13.81
CA GLN A 231 -19.57 3.46 -13.10
C GLN A 231 -18.85 4.61 -13.83
N ALA A 232 -18.64 4.52 -15.14
CA ALA A 232 -17.92 5.54 -15.92
C ALA A 232 -18.48 6.97 -15.72
N LYS A 233 -19.78 7.11 -15.47
CA LYS A 233 -20.41 8.42 -15.20
C LYS A 233 -19.93 9.08 -13.90
N LYS A 234 -19.39 8.30 -12.94
CA LYS A 234 -18.85 8.80 -11.67
C LYS A 234 -17.36 9.19 -11.77
N VAL A 235 -16.68 8.82 -12.82
CA VAL A 235 -15.28 9.16 -13.07
C VAL A 235 -15.22 10.57 -13.66
N HIS A 236 -14.61 11.51 -12.93
CA HIS A 236 -14.57 12.92 -13.32
C HIS A 236 -13.54 13.20 -14.42
N PHE A 237 -12.27 12.82 -14.18
CA PHE A 237 -11.20 13.07 -15.13
C PHE A 237 -11.27 12.10 -16.31
N ASN A 238 -11.26 12.64 -17.53
CA ASN A 238 -11.25 11.82 -18.73
C ASN A 238 -9.86 11.27 -19.05
N THR A 239 -8.82 11.95 -18.59
CA THR A 239 -7.43 11.54 -18.80
C THR A 239 -6.60 11.86 -17.55
N ILE A 240 -5.77 10.90 -17.13
CA ILE A 240 -4.71 11.12 -16.17
C ILE A 240 -3.39 11.03 -16.93
N LYS A 241 -2.65 12.13 -17.03
CA LYS A 241 -1.31 12.18 -17.62
C LYS A 241 -0.29 11.89 -16.53
N THR A 242 0.43 10.80 -16.66
CA THR A 242 1.39 10.33 -15.67
C THR A 242 2.81 10.49 -16.20
N THR A 243 3.69 11.00 -15.36
CA THR A 243 5.13 11.12 -15.64
C THR A 243 5.92 10.42 -14.54
N LEU A 244 6.83 9.53 -14.90
CA LEU A 244 7.77 8.90 -13.99
C LEU A 244 8.85 9.92 -13.61
N VAL A 245 8.94 10.27 -12.33
CA VAL A 245 9.95 11.19 -11.79
C VAL A 245 10.45 10.60 -10.47
N THR A 246 11.62 10.00 -10.50
CA THR A 246 12.22 9.33 -9.33
C THR A 246 12.89 10.30 -8.35
N ASP A 247 13.24 11.52 -8.81
CA ASP A 247 13.83 12.56 -7.98
C ASP A 247 12.75 13.47 -7.37
N ALA A 248 12.62 13.46 -6.04
CA ALA A 248 11.62 14.22 -5.30
C ALA A 248 11.79 15.75 -5.47
N THR A 249 13.02 16.24 -5.67
CA THR A 249 13.29 17.66 -5.93
C THR A 249 12.76 18.07 -7.29
N LEU A 250 12.95 17.23 -8.30
CA LEU A 250 12.41 17.49 -9.64
C LEU A 250 10.88 17.42 -9.63
N ALA A 251 10.28 16.40 -8.96
CA ALA A 251 8.84 16.28 -8.83
C ALA A 251 8.22 17.53 -8.17
N SER A 252 8.83 18.02 -7.07
CA SER A 252 8.37 19.24 -6.41
C SER A 252 8.48 20.49 -7.31
N LYS A 253 9.56 20.62 -8.09
CA LYS A 253 9.72 21.74 -9.05
C LYS A 253 8.65 21.70 -10.14
N GLN A 254 8.27 20.52 -10.64
CA GLN A 254 7.19 20.40 -11.62
C GLN A 254 5.84 20.83 -11.04
N PHE A 255 5.56 20.48 -9.77
CA PHE A 255 4.36 20.94 -9.08
C PHE A 255 4.37 22.47 -8.89
N LEU A 256 5.46 23.03 -8.35
CA LEU A 256 5.59 24.46 -8.07
C LEU A 256 5.52 25.33 -9.33
N SER A 257 5.97 24.82 -10.47
CA SER A 257 5.84 25.48 -11.78
C SER A 257 4.45 25.32 -12.43
N GLY A 258 3.53 24.58 -11.79
CA GLY A 258 2.18 24.34 -12.31
C GLY A 258 2.08 23.29 -13.43
N ASN A 259 3.17 22.59 -13.74
CA ASN A 259 3.21 21.57 -14.80
C ASN A 259 2.42 20.32 -14.44
N VAL A 260 2.33 20.00 -13.14
CA VAL A 260 1.53 18.88 -12.60
C VAL A 260 0.58 19.34 -11.50
N ASP A 261 -0.46 18.57 -11.25
CA ASP A 261 -1.51 18.86 -10.30
C ASP A 261 -1.30 18.08 -8.99
N GLU A 262 -0.53 17.00 -9.06
CA GLU A 262 -0.13 16.18 -7.92
C GLU A 262 1.28 15.61 -8.16
N ALA A 263 2.08 15.59 -7.08
CA ALA A 263 3.42 15.02 -7.10
C ALA A 263 3.73 14.31 -5.80
N GLU A 264 4.16 13.05 -5.88
CA GLU A 264 4.74 12.34 -4.73
C GLU A 264 6.14 12.88 -4.46
N ILE A 265 6.41 13.22 -3.19
CA ILE A 265 7.70 13.76 -2.72
C ILE A 265 8.20 12.98 -1.50
N SER A 266 9.50 13.04 -1.24
CA SER A 266 10.12 12.37 -0.11
C SER A 266 11.34 13.13 0.41
N GLY A 267 11.82 12.77 1.61
CA GLY A 267 13.07 13.28 2.18
C GLY A 267 13.04 14.72 2.66
N GLY A 268 14.22 15.27 2.88
CA GLY A 268 14.44 16.57 3.56
C GLY A 268 13.83 17.80 2.90
N ILE A 269 13.38 17.72 1.64
CA ILE A 269 12.71 18.82 0.94
C ILE A 269 11.37 19.21 1.62
N LEU A 270 10.74 18.27 2.31
CA LEU A 270 9.46 18.46 3.00
C LEU A 270 9.51 19.58 4.04
N THR A 271 10.62 19.69 4.78
CA THR A 271 10.81 20.73 5.80
C THR A 271 10.71 22.14 5.21
N ASN A 272 11.27 22.36 4.03
CA ASN A 272 11.19 23.65 3.35
C ASN A 272 9.80 23.91 2.75
N LEU A 273 9.17 22.89 2.18
CA LEU A 273 7.84 23.02 1.59
C LEU A 273 6.76 23.30 2.62
N LYS A 274 6.84 22.72 3.82
CA LYS A 274 5.90 22.98 4.93
C LYS A 274 5.77 24.47 5.29
N LYS A 275 6.81 25.26 5.09
CA LYS A 275 6.80 26.70 5.41
C LYS A 275 5.88 27.52 4.49
N HIS A 276 5.71 27.09 3.25
CA HIS A 276 5.03 27.88 2.21
C HIS A 276 3.84 27.17 1.56
N TYR A 277 3.77 25.84 1.64
CA TYR A 277 2.81 24.99 0.93
C TYR A 277 2.09 23.99 1.85
N ALA A 278 1.93 24.34 3.14
CA ALA A 278 1.33 23.42 4.13
C ALA A 278 -0.05 22.86 3.73
N ASP A 279 -0.88 23.69 3.08
CA ASP A 279 -2.23 23.30 2.65
C ASP A 279 -2.24 22.32 1.47
N GLU A 280 -1.21 22.39 0.62
CA GLU A 280 -0.99 21.50 -0.54
C GLU A 280 -0.34 20.18 -0.16
N ILE A 281 0.27 20.08 1.03
CA ILE A 281 0.92 18.86 1.51
C ILE A 281 -0.15 17.90 2.02
N LYS A 282 -0.12 16.67 1.50
CA LYS A 282 -0.95 15.55 1.93
C LYS A 282 -0.05 14.42 2.40
N SER A 283 -0.18 14.01 3.65
CA SER A 283 0.55 12.85 4.18
C SER A 283 -0.32 11.61 4.04
N GLN A 284 0.23 10.58 3.44
CA GLN A 284 -0.35 9.25 3.35
C GLN A 284 0.41 8.31 4.30
N LYS A 285 -0.16 8.03 5.45
CA LYS A 285 0.35 6.93 6.29
C LYS A 285 0.24 5.62 5.52
N LYS A 286 1.30 4.85 5.51
CA LYS A 286 1.32 3.53 4.86
C LYS A 286 1.09 2.42 5.88
N GLY A 287 0.47 1.34 5.48
CA GLY A 287 0.49 0.07 6.20
C GLY A 287 1.90 -0.52 6.19
N ARG A 288 2.89 0.24 6.67
CA ARG A 288 4.29 -0.17 6.70
C ARG A 288 4.94 0.33 7.99
N MET A 289 5.50 -0.61 8.75
CA MET A 289 6.16 -0.35 10.01
C MET A 289 7.63 -0.68 9.93
N ALA A 290 8.48 0.25 10.37
CA ALA A 290 9.90 0.03 10.57
C ALA A 290 10.16 -0.38 12.03
N PHE A 291 11.06 -1.34 12.24
CA PHE A 291 11.39 -1.89 13.55
C PHE A 291 12.82 -2.42 13.60
N ILE A 292 13.33 -2.67 14.81
CA ILE A 292 14.58 -3.38 15.02
C ILE A 292 14.26 -4.89 15.13
N VAL A 293 14.96 -5.69 14.33
CA VAL A 293 15.03 -7.15 14.41
C VAL A 293 16.19 -7.52 15.33
N TRP A 294 15.97 -8.42 16.27
CA TRP A 294 16.96 -8.90 17.23
C TRP A 294 17.28 -10.36 17.00
N ASN A 295 18.56 -10.73 16.97
CA ASN A 295 18.94 -12.14 17.00
C ASN A 295 18.82 -12.67 18.43
N ALA A 296 17.77 -13.44 18.72
CA ALA A 296 17.52 -13.98 20.03
C ALA A 296 18.59 -14.99 20.52
N GLN A 297 19.44 -15.50 19.61
CA GLN A 297 20.54 -16.42 19.93
C GLN A 297 21.83 -15.68 20.30
N ASP A 298 21.90 -14.35 20.07
CA ASP A 298 23.04 -13.54 20.48
C ASP A 298 22.96 -13.22 21.97
N LYS A 299 24.07 -13.24 22.67
CA LYS A 299 24.15 -13.02 24.13
C LYS A 299 23.63 -11.62 24.55
N VAL A 300 23.94 -10.59 23.79
CA VAL A 300 23.54 -9.20 24.07
C VAL A 300 22.17 -8.89 23.48
N ALA A 301 22.02 -9.08 22.16
CA ALA A 301 20.79 -8.75 21.44
C ALA A 301 19.61 -9.65 21.83
N GLY A 302 19.87 -10.90 22.28
CA GLY A 302 18.84 -11.80 22.80
C GLY A 302 18.35 -11.46 24.20
N ASN A 303 19.10 -10.65 24.95
CA ASN A 303 18.74 -10.29 26.32
C ASN A 303 17.54 -9.34 26.37
N THR A 304 16.45 -9.75 27.01
CA THR A 304 15.20 -8.96 27.06
C THR A 304 15.38 -7.62 27.78
N ASN A 305 16.19 -7.57 28.84
CA ASN A 305 16.43 -6.32 29.55
C ASN A 305 17.29 -5.36 28.72
N PHE A 306 18.23 -5.88 27.90
CA PHE A 306 18.97 -5.05 26.93
C PHE A 306 18.04 -4.46 25.86
N LYS A 307 17.17 -5.26 25.28
CA LYS A 307 16.18 -4.79 24.29
C LYS A 307 15.25 -3.71 24.87
N ARG A 308 14.80 -3.89 26.13
CA ARG A 308 14.03 -2.88 26.87
C ARG A 308 14.82 -1.59 27.08
N ALA A 309 16.08 -1.71 27.50
CA ALA A 309 16.96 -0.55 27.68
C ALA A 309 17.06 0.27 26.38
N VAL A 310 17.32 -0.40 25.26
CA VAL A 310 17.36 0.25 23.93
C VAL A 310 16.01 0.86 23.56
N SER A 311 14.90 0.15 23.75
CA SER A 311 13.56 0.66 23.41
C SER A 311 13.21 1.94 24.19
N TYR A 312 13.52 2.02 25.51
CA TYR A 312 13.31 3.20 26.32
C TYR A 312 14.30 4.34 26.01
N ALA A 313 15.48 4.04 25.43
CA ALA A 313 16.44 5.05 25.00
C ALA A 313 16.01 5.80 23.73
N ILE A 314 15.08 5.27 22.95
CA ILE A 314 14.69 5.83 21.65
C ILE A 314 13.51 6.80 21.80
N ASP A 315 13.72 8.08 21.48
CA ASP A 315 12.61 9.02 21.25
C ASP A 315 12.11 8.88 19.80
N ARG A 316 11.00 8.16 19.65
CA ARG A 316 10.42 7.87 18.33
C ARG A 316 9.84 9.09 17.63
N ARG A 317 9.46 10.14 18.39
CA ARG A 317 9.02 11.42 17.81
C ARG A 317 10.18 12.16 17.19
N VAL A 318 11.30 12.26 17.92
CA VAL A 318 12.53 12.87 17.39
C VAL A 318 13.04 12.10 16.17
N LEU A 319 12.98 10.76 16.21
CA LEU A 319 13.32 9.93 15.05
C LEU A 319 12.45 10.28 13.84
N ALA A 320 11.13 10.31 13.97
CA ALA A 320 10.22 10.54 12.87
C ALA A 320 10.22 12.01 12.40
N ASP A 321 10.11 12.96 13.35
CA ASP A 321 9.87 14.37 13.03
C ASP A 321 11.13 15.13 12.63
N GLN A 322 12.32 14.70 13.14
CA GLN A 322 13.58 15.42 12.97
C GLN A 322 14.62 14.63 12.17
N ALA A 323 14.88 13.36 12.53
CA ALA A 323 15.91 12.59 11.86
C ALA A 323 15.47 12.13 10.46
N LEU A 324 14.24 11.63 10.32
CA LEU A 324 13.67 11.25 9.03
C LEU A 324 13.08 12.46 8.32
N ALA A 325 12.24 13.23 9.01
CA ALA A 325 11.57 14.44 8.51
C ALA A 325 10.84 14.24 7.15
N ASP A 326 10.43 13.01 6.87
CA ASP A 326 9.86 12.55 5.59
C ASP A 326 8.33 12.36 5.64
N GLY A 327 7.71 12.71 6.77
CA GLY A 327 6.27 12.52 7.01
C GLY A 327 5.93 11.23 7.75
N SER A 328 6.89 10.35 7.99
CA SER A 328 6.75 9.19 8.88
C SER A 328 6.31 9.60 10.28
N THR A 329 5.67 8.71 11.01
CA THR A 329 5.14 8.98 12.35
C THR A 329 5.68 7.99 13.38
N ALA A 330 5.83 8.45 14.62
CA ALA A 330 6.29 7.61 15.73
C ALA A 330 5.41 6.38 15.92
N ALA A 331 6.02 5.20 16.04
CA ALA A 331 5.30 3.96 16.31
C ALA A 331 4.72 3.96 17.73
N GLN A 332 3.54 3.38 17.88
CA GLN A 332 2.90 3.09 19.19
C GLN A 332 2.91 1.58 19.49
N SER A 333 2.96 0.76 18.45
CA SER A 333 3.19 -0.69 18.48
C SER A 333 3.80 -1.14 17.16
N ILE A 334 3.93 -2.45 16.94
CA ILE A 334 4.34 -3.01 15.66
C ILE A 334 3.27 -2.86 14.57
N VAL A 335 2.00 -2.69 14.95
CA VAL A 335 0.88 -2.54 14.01
C VAL A 335 0.75 -1.07 13.59
N PRO A 336 0.62 -0.77 12.28
CA PRO A 336 0.41 0.59 11.78
C PRO A 336 -0.90 1.20 12.29
N SER A 337 -0.89 2.48 12.63
CA SER A 337 -2.12 3.25 12.92
C SER A 337 -2.95 3.46 11.65
N GLY A 338 -4.27 3.42 11.79
CA GLY A 338 -5.22 3.61 10.70
C GLY A 338 -5.53 2.34 9.89
N GLU A 339 -4.95 1.21 10.25
CA GLU A 339 -5.20 -0.08 9.60
C GLU A 339 -6.58 -0.63 9.99
N VAL A 340 -6.81 -0.83 11.27
CA VAL A 340 -8.10 -1.29 11.80
C VAL A 340 -8.56 -0.43 12.97
N LYS A 341 -9.85 -0.54 13.29
CA LYS A 341 -10.47 0.09 14.45
C LYS A 341 -11.01 -0.96 15.40
N VAL A 342 -10.84 -0.73 16.70
CA VAL A 342 -11.40 -1.51 17.80
C VAL A 342 -12.39 -0.64 18.55
N HIS A 343 -13.66 -1.04 18.62
CA HIS A 343 -14.73 -0.21 19.19
C HIS A 343 -14.77 1.23 18.61
N GLY A 344 -14.48 1.37 17.32
CA GLY A 344 -14.47 2.66 16.63
C GLY A 344 -13.22 3.53 16.84
N GLN A 345 -12.28 3.14 17.70
CA GLN A 345 -11.00 3.79 17.95
C GLN A 345 -9.87 3.14 17.12
N ASP A 346 -8.79 3.87 16.87
CA ASP A 346 -7.59 3.30 16.24
C ASP A 346 -7.08 2.10 17.04
N PHE A 347 -6.58 1.08 16.35
CA PHE A 347 -6.01 -0.12 16.99
C PHE A 347 -4.98 0.23 18.07
N ASN A 348 -4.18 1.25 17.85
CA ASN A 348 -3.13 1.67 18.78
C ASN A 348 -3.62 2.56 19.94
N ALA A 349 -4.93 2.80 20.06
CA ALA A 349 -5.46 3.58 21.18
C ALA A 349 -5.10 2.93 22.53
N GLY A 350 -4.39 3.68 23.37
CA GLY A 350 -3.89 3.19 24.66
C GLY A 350 -2.57 2.42 24.62
N LEU A 351 -2.01 2.14 23.43
CA LEU A 351 -0.66 1.60 23.30
C LEU A 351 0.36 2.74 23.23
N ALA A 352 1.54 2.52 23.81
CA ALA A 352 2.62 3.49 23.80
C ALA A 352 4.00 2.82 23.88
N LEU A 353 4.97 3.48 23.29
CA LEU A 353 6.40 3.14 23.39
C LEU A 353 7.14 4.37 23.92
N PRO A 354 7.16 4.57 25.25
CA PRO A 354 7.70 5.78 25.85
C PRO A 354 9.22 5.84 25.74
N ASN A 355 9.75 7.06 25.63
CA ASN A 355 11.14 7.38 25.89
C ASN A 355 11.28 7.70 27.39
N ASP A 356 12.18 6.99 28.08
CA ASP A 356 12.40 7.16 29.53
C ASP A 356 13.85 6.80 29.86
N LYS A 357 14.68 7.81 30.03
CA LYS A 357 16.12 7.64 30.30
C LYS A 357 16.39 6.85 31.59
N THR A 358 15.61 7.07 32.65
CA THR A 358 15.80 6.38 33.94
C THR A 358 15.52 4.90 33.79
N LYS A 359 14.38 4.54 33.16
CA LYS A 359 14.05 3.14 32.90
C LYS A 359 15.05 2.49 31.95
N ALA A 360 15.51 3.20 30.91
CA ALA A 360 16.53 2.70 30.00
C ALA A 360 17.80 2.29 30.76
N GLN A 361 18.29 3.13 31.65
CA GLN A 361 19.48 2.85 32.46
C GLN A 361 19.26 1.74 33.49
N ASP A 362 18.08 1.67 34.11
CA ASP A 362 17.77 0.60 35.06
C ASP A 362 17.67 -0.77 34.36
N TYR A 363 17.10 -0.82 33.16
CA TYR A 363 17.12 -2.05 32.36
C TYR A 363 18.52 -2.40 31.86
N LEU A 364 19.37 -1.41 31.54
CA LEU A 364 20.76 -1.67 31.18
C LEU A 364 21.52 -2.35 32.34
N LYS A 365 21.38 -1.84 33.59
CA LYS A 365 22.00 -2.47 34.77
C LYS A 365 21.59 -3.93 34.95
N LYS A 366 20.29 -4.22 34.75
CA LYS A 366 19.78 -5.60 34.81
C LYS A 366 20.42 -6.47 33.70
N ALA A 367 20.45 -5.96 32.47
CA ALA A 367 21.06 -6.64 31.33
C ALA A 367 22.56 -6.93 31.58
N GLN A 368 23.31 -5.93 32.07
CA GLN A 368 24.73 -6.07 32.44
C GLN A 368 24.96 -7.17 33.48
N ALA A 369 24.10 -7.22 34.50
CA ALA A 369 24.18 -8.27 35.54
C ALA A 369 23.88 -9.67 34.97
N GLU A 370 22.89 -9.81 34.12
CA GLU A 370 22.50 -11.09 33.48
C GLU A 370 23.55 -11.54 32.45
N ILE A 371 24.11 -10.61 31.67
CA ILE A 371 25.13 -10.88 30.65
C ILE A 371 26.50 -11.11 31.30
N GLY A 372 26.77 -10.49 32.47
CA GLY A 372 28.06 -10.56 33.16
C GLY A 372 29.11 -9.62 32.56
N GLU A 373 28.72 -8.59 31.84
CA GLU A 373 29.59 -7.61 31.19
C GLU A 373 29.14 -6.17 31.50
N LYS A 374 30.09 -5.30 31.88
CA LYS A 374 29.79 -3.89 32.15
C LYS A 374 29.66 -3.06 30.88
N LYS A 375 30.50 -3.30 29.87
CA LYS A 375 30.43 -2.60 28.57
C LYS A 375 29.86 -3.52 27.55
N LEU A 376 28.84 -3.09 26.86
CA LEU A 376 28.14 -3.87 25.85
C LEU A 376 28.33 -3.24 24.45
N THR A 377 28.46 -4.07 23.46
CA THR A 377 28.54 -3.63 22.05
C THR A 377 27.36 -4.17 21.28
N LEU A 378 26.69 -3.29 20.53
CA LEU A 378 25.60 -3.63 19.64
C LEU A 378 26.02 -3.35 18.18
N THR A 379 26.12 -4.38 17.37
CA THR A 379 26.25 -4.21 15.92
C THR A 379 24.83 -4.14 15.31
N LEU A 380 24.52 -2.99 14.71
CA LEU A 380 23.23 -2.73 14.09
C LEU A 380 23.39 -2.68 12.56
N ASN A 381 22.85 -3.68 11.87
CA ASN A 381 22.78 -3.70 10.41
C ASN A 381 21.72 -2.70 9.95
N THR A 382 21.99 -2.01 8.84
CA THR A 382 21.02 -1.08 8.21
C THR A 382 21.16 -1.11 6.70
N ALA A 383 20.06 -1.08 5.97
CA ALA A 383 20.10 -0.91 4.53
C ALA A 383 20.70 0.46 4.14
N ASP A 384 21.44 0.49 3.02
CA ASP A 384 22.10 1.73 2.55
C ASP A 384 21.14 2.60 1.71
N THR A 385 20.03 3.03 2.31
CA THR A 385 19.10 4.03 1.77
C THR A 385 19.05 5.26 2.67
N ASP A 386 18.59 6.39 2.18
CA ASP A 386 18.59 7.64 2.95
C ASP A 386 17.80 7.52 4.26
N ALA A 387 16.60 6.92 4.22
CA ALA A 387 15.77 6.76 5.41
C ALA A 387 16.43 5.84 6.45
N TYR A 388 16.96 4.69 6.04
CA TYR A 388 17.64 3.77 6.96
C TYR A 388 18.97 4.33 7.48
N ARG A 389 19.67 5.10 6.65
CA ARG A 389 20.90 5.80 7.06
C ARG A 389 20.60 6.85 8.15
N ALA A 390 19.56 7.67 7.93
CA ALA A 390 19.13 8.66 8.92
C ALA A 390 18.66 8.00 10.22
N ALA A 391 17.83 6.94 10.12
CA ALA A 391 17.39 6.18 11.27
C ALA A 391 18.56 5.54 12.04
N GLY A 392 19.50 4.88 11.34
CA GLY A 392 20.66 4.24 11.96
C GLY A 392 21.54 5.21 12.72
N LEU A 393 21.84 6.39 12.13
CA LEU A 393 22.62 7.45 12.80
C LEU A 393 21.92 7.97 14.05
N TYR A 394 20.61 8.22 13.97
CA TYR A 394 19.82 8.64 15.13
C TYR A 394 19.79 7.57 16.21
N LEU A 395 19.56 6.30 15.87
CA LEU A 395 19.54 5.19 16.83
C LEU A 395 20.87 5.08 17.56
N LYS A 396 22.01 5.12 16.84
CA LYS A 396 23.34 5.15 17.44
C LYS A 396 23.47 6.29 18.44
N GLN A 397 23.17 7.51 18.02
CA GLN A 397 23.29 8.68 18.88
C GLN A 397 22.39 8.60 20.12
N SER A 398 21.12 8.19 19.94
CA SER A 398 20.14 8.11 21.02
C SER A 398 20.51 7.03 22.06
N ILE A 399 20.93 5.87 21.58
CA ILE A 399 21.36 4.74 22.43
C ILE A 399 22.62 5.13 23.22
N GLU A 400 23.68 5.58 22.56
CA GLU A 400 24.96 5.90 23.21
C GLU A 400 24.86 7.08 24.19
N SER A 401 24.06 8.10 23.89
CA SER A 401 23.85 9.24 24.79
C SER A 401 22.99 8.91 26.01
N THR A 402 22.11 7.92 25.92
CA THR A 402 21.24 7.49 27.01
C THR A 402 21.85 6.36 27.83
N LEU A 403 22.60 5.46 27.20
CA LEU A 403 23.21 4.25 27.75
C LEU A 403 24.74 4.32 27.61
N PRO A 404 25.46 4.99 28.55
CA PRO A 404 26.86 5.34 28.37
C PRO A 404 27.84 4.14 28.30
N ASP A 405 27.41 2.96 28.80
CA ASP A 405 28.21 1.73 28.73
C ASP A 405 27.87 0.89 27.46
N VAL A 406 27.10 1.42 26.51
CA VAL A 406 26.75 0.76 25.26
C VAL A 406 27.42 1.46 24.09
N THR A 407 28.12 0.69 23.24
CA THR A 407 28.66 1.16 21.96
C THR A 407 27.87 0.57 20.81
N VAL A 408 27.44 1.41 19.86
CA VAL A 408 26.70 0.97 18.66
C VAL A 408 27.57 1.05 17.43
N ASN A 409 27.83 -0.09 16.80
CA ASN A 409 28.52 -0.20 15.52
C ASN A 409 27.50 -0.30 14.40
N LEU A 410 27.42 0.73 13.54
CA LEU A 410 26.55 0.69 12.37
C LEU A 410 27.22 -0.08 11.23
N ASN A 411 26.56 -1.12 10.75
CA ASN A 411 26.99 -1.92 9.61
C ASN A 411 26.02 -1.67 8.45
N ARG A 412 26.40 -0.78 7.52
CA ARG A 412 25.59 -0.41 6.35
C ARG A 412 25.87 -1.35 5.21
N MET A 413 24.80 -1.83 4.56
CA MET A 413 24.91 -2.78 3.44
C MET A 413 23.72 -2.62 2.46
N PRO A 414 23.83 -3.13 1.22
CA PRO A 414 22.67 -3.22 0.33
C PRO A 414 21.54 -4.04 0.96
N LEU A 415 20.28 -3.65 0.73
CA LEU A 415 19.11 -4.30 1.33
C LEU A 415 19.09 -5.83 1.12
N ASN A 416 19.43 -6.30 -0.07
CA ASN A 416 19.48 -7.76 -0.34
C ASN A 416 20.54 -8.48 0.50
N ALA A 417 21.66 -7.82 0.81
CA ALA A 417 22.69 -8.39 1.68
C ALA A 417 22.21 -8.42 3.15
N GLU A 418 21.47 -7.39 3.59
CA GLU A 418 20.87 -7.35 4.91
C GLU A 418 19.81 -8.46 5.09
N ILE A 419 18.90 -8.62 4.13
CA ILE A 419 17.91 -9.71 4.13
C ILE A 419 18.61 -11.07 4.14
N SER A 420 19.69 -11.24 3.37
CA SER A 420 20.48 -12.48 3.38
C SER A 420 21.13 -12.73 4.74
N ALA A 421 21.64 -11.69 5.41
CA ALA A 421 22.19 -11.80 6.76
C ALA A 421 21.11 -12.24 7.77
N PHE A 422 19.88 -11.71 7.67
CA PHE A 422 18.75 -12.14 8.51
C PHE A 422 18.38 -13.59 8.27
N ASN A 423 18.24 -14.01 7.02
CA ASN A 423 17.92 -15.40 6.66
C ASN A 423 18.97 -16.38 7.15
N ASN A 424 20.26 -16.03 7.05
CA ASN A 424 21.40 -16.85 7.45
C ASN A 424 21.77 -16.71 8.93
N ARG A 425 21.04 -15.89 9.72
CA ARG A 425 21.32 -15.60 11.14
C ARG A 425 22.70 -14.97 11.40
N ASN A 426 23.28 -14.35 10.41
CA ASN A 426 24.59 -13.68 10.51
C ASN A 426 24.40 -12.19 10.83
N PHE A 427 23.80 -11.90 11.97
CA PHE A 427 23.57 -10.54 12.48
C PHE A 427 23.41 -10.58 14.00
N GLN A 428 23.57 -9.42 14.66
CA GLN A 428 23.23 -9.20 16.06
C GLN A 428 21.88 -8.49 16.18
N ALA A 429 21.76 -7.32 15.55
CA ALA A 429 20.49 -6.63 15.36
C ALA A 429 20.45 -5.94 13.98
N GLY A 430 19.29 -5.59 13.49
CA GLY A 430 19.16 -4.82 12.26
C GLY A 430 17.85 -4.07 12.14
N THR A 431 17.80 -3.06 11.25
CA THR A 431 16.59 -2.31 10.95
C THR A 431 15.88 -2.96 9.78
N LEU A 432 14.58 -3.19 9.89
CA LEU A 432 13.74 -3.74 8.84
C LEU A 432 12.42 -2.99 8.79
N SER A 433 11.72 -3.03 7.68
CA SER A 433 10.32 -2.64 7.61
C SER A 433 9.50 -3.73 6.96
N TRP A 434 8.28 -3.90 7.46
CA TRP A 434 7.27 -4.77 6.90
C TRP A 434 6.14 -3.94 6.32
N SER A 435 5.70 -4.27 5.11
CA SER A 435 4.51 -3.69 4.48
C SER A 435 3.38 -4.68 4.59
N THR A 436 2.19 -4.21 4.92
CA THR A 436 1.03 -5.09 5.07
C THR A 436 0.68 -5.81 3.76
N ASP A 437 0.45 -7.10 3.87
CA ASP A 437 -0.06 -7.95 2.78
C ASP A 437 -1.60 -7.96 2.78
N TYR A 438 -2.22 -7.75 3.96
CA TYR A 438 -3.68 -7.74 4.16
C TYR A 438 -4.04 -6.92 5.41
N ASN A 439 -5.25 -6.39 5.49
CA ASN A 439 -5.70 -5.52 6.58
C ASN A 439 -6.11 -6.31 7.83
N ASP A 440 -5.15 -6.96 8.45
CA ASP A 440 -5.32 -7.66 9.72
C ASP A 440 -4.03 -7.51 10.53
N PRO A 441 -4.07 -7.05 11.80
CA PRO A 441 -2.89 -6.85 12.64
C PRO A 441 -1.97 -8.06 12.78
N ILE A 442 -2.51 -9.27 12.58
CA ILE A 442 -1.72 -10.51 12.63
C ILE A 442 -0.55 -10.49 11.64
N ASP A 443 -0.68 -9.79 10.51
CA ASP A 443 0.37 -9.64 9.50
C ASP A 443 1.68 -9.06 10.09
N PHE A 444 1.54 -8.14 11.03
CA PHE A 444 2.66 -7.56 11.76
C PHE A 444 3.05 -8.37 12.99
N LEU A 445 2.08 -8.94 13.68
CA LEU A 445 2.32 -9.73 14.90
C LEU A 445 3.08 -11.02 14.59
N ASP A 446 2.89 -11.62 13.43
CA ASP A 446 3.62 -12.80 12.95
C ASP A 446 5.13 -12.56 12.81
N THR A 447 5.59 -11.30 12.72
CA THR A 447 7.03 -10.98 12.71
C THR A 447 7.76 -11.39 13.97
N ALA A 448 7.05 -11.51 15.10
CA ALA A 448 7.58 -11.96 16.39
C ALA A 448 7.05 -13.34 16.81
N TYR A 449 6.10 -13.96 16.08
CA TYR A 449 5.58 -15.29 16.40
C TYR A 449 6.64 -16.37 16.14
N SER A 450 6.82 -17.32 17.07
CA SER A 450 7.91 -18.31 16.98
C SER A 450 7.84 -19.20 15.74
N ASP A 451 6.62 -19.56 15.31
CA ASP A 451 6.35 -20.34 14.09
C ASP A 451 6.03 -19.45 12.87
N GLY A 452 6.13 -18.12 13.02
CA GLY A 452 5.89 -17.16 11.93
C GLY A 452 6.89 -17.34 10.78
N ALA A 453 6.39 -17.34 9.54
CA ALA A 453 7.22 -17.53 8.35
C ALA A 453 8.30 -16.43 8.18
N ILE A 454 8.06 -15.25 8.74
CA ILE A 454 8.93 -14.07 8.66
C ILE A 454 9.63 -13.75 9.99
N ASN A 455 9.63 -14.69 10.96
CA ASN A 455 10.36 -14.52 12.21
C ASN A 455 11.87 -14.72 11.99
N PHE A 456 12.56 -13.65 11.64
CA PHE A 456 14.02 -13.63 11.54
C PHE A 456 14.72 -13.71 12.89
N THR A 457 14.01 -13.41 14.00
CA THR A 457 14.58 -13.24 15.33
C THR A 457 14.90 -14.56 16.04
N LYS A 458 14.17 -15.63 15.74
CA LYS A 458 14.12 -16.86 16.57
C LYS A 458 13.72 -16.58 18.04
N TRP A 459 13.11 -15.41 18.26
CA TRP A 459 12.51 -15.10 19.54
C TRP A 459 11.33 -16.04 19.81
N HIS A 460 11.19 -16.47 21.05
CA HIS A 460 10.09 -17.31 21.51
C HIS A 460 9.62 -16.81 22.86
N ASP A 461 8.32 -16.65 23.00
CA ASP A 461 7.65 -16.39 24.28
C ASP A 461 6.32 -17.13 24.32
N ALA A 462 6.15 -18.01 25.31
CA ALA A 462 4.99 -18.89 25.41
C ALA A 462 3.66 -18.14 25.56
N GLN A 463 3.65 -16.96 26.19
CA GLN A 463 2.42 -16.16 26.34
C GLN A 463 2.06 -15.49 25.02
N TYR A 464 3.07 -14.98 24.29
CA TYR A 464 2.87 -14.40 22.98
C TYR A 464 2.36 -15.43 21.99
N ASP A 465 3.01 -16.59 21.92
CA ASP A 465 2.61 -17.67 21.02
C ASP A 465 1.19 -18.18 21.32
N ALA A 466 0.82 -18.30 22.61
CA ALA A 466 -0.54 -18.68 23.00
C ALA A 466 -1.59 -17.63 22.58
N LEU A 467 -1.24 -16.32 22.59
CA LEU A 467 -2.12 -15.27 22.07
C LEU A 467 -2.29 -15.38 20.55
N ILE A 468 -1.20 -15.56 19.79
CA ILE A 468 -1.27 -15.75 18.33
C ILE A 468 -2.12 -16.98 17.97
N GLN A 469 -1.96 -18.09 18.68
CA GLN A 469 -2.79 -19.28 18.47
C GLN A 469 -4.28 -19.02 18.73
N LYS A 470 -4.63 -18.28 19.78
CA LYS A 470 -6.01 -17.86 20.05
C LYS A 470 -6.57 -16.94 18.96
N ILE A 471 -5.76 -15.99 18.48
CA ILE A 471 -6.12 -15.09 17.39
C ILE A 471 -6.43 -15.91 16.13
N ASN A 472 -5.58 -16.87 15.78
CA ASN A 472 -5.76 -17.72 14.60
C ASN A 472 -6.99 -18.63 14.67
N GLN A 473 -7.54 -18.85 15.86
CA GLN A 473 -8.80 -19.58 16.05
C GLN A 473 -10.06 -18.69 15.87
N GLN A 474 -9.90 -17.36 15.79
CA GLN A 474 -11.03 -16.44 15.54
C GLN A 474 -11.33 -16.35 14.04
N PRO A 475 -12.53 -16.78 13.60
CA PRO A 475 -12.87 -16.89 12.17
C PRO A 475 -13.22 -15.55 11.52
N GLU A 476 -13.43 -14.49 12.31
CA GLU A 476 -13.93 -13.21 11.85
C GLU A 476 -13.03 -12.04 12.26
N ALA A 477 -12.88 -11.06 11.37
CA ALA A 477 -12.28 -9.77 11.65
C ALA A 477 -13.27 -8.90 12.43
N ASN A 478 -13.24 -8.99 13.74
CA ASN A 478 -14.15 -8.26 14.65
C ASN A 478 -13.41 -7.75 15.90
N ASP A 479 -14.12 -6.98 16.72
CA ASP A 479 -13.55 -6.37 17.92
C ASP A 479 -12.97 -7.40 18.90
N ALA A 480 -13.55 -8.60 19.02
CA ALA A 480 -13.05 -9.65 19.92
C ALA A 480 -11.67 -10.16 19.46
N ARG A 481 -11.49 -10.38 18.14
CA ARG A 481 -10.21 -10.73 17.56
C ARG A 481 -9.21 -9.59 17.74
N TYR A 482 -9.59 -8.37 17.38
CA TYR A 482 -8.71 -7.20 17.47
C TYR A 482 -8.27 -6.87 18.91
N GLN A 483 -9.08 -7.18 19.92
CA GLN A 483 -8.67 -7.08 21.33
C GLN A 483 -7.56 -8.08 21.71
N LEU A 484 -7.62 -9.31 21.21
CA LEU A 484 -6.54 -10.29 21.40
C LEU A 484 -5.25 -9.82 20.70
N GLU A 485 -5.37 -9.26 19.52
CA GLU A 485 -4.25 -8.69 18.77
C GLU A 485 -3.66 -7.47 19.46
N GLN A 486 -4.47 -6.60 20.08
CA GLN A 486 -3.97 -5.52 20.94
C GLN A 486 -3.18 -6.03 22.15
N GLN A 487 -3.64 -7.14 22.77
CA GLN A 487 -2.90 -7.77 23.85
C GLN A 487 -1.54 -8.30 23.39
N ALA A 488 -1.48 -8.94 22.22
CA ALA A 488 -0.23 -9.41 21.61
C ALA A 488 0.70 -8.23 21.26
N ALA A 489 0.17 -7.15 20.67
CA ALA A 489 0.94 -5.94 20.38
C ALA A 489 1.51 -5.29 21.64
N LYS A 490 0.71 -5.23 22.71
CA LYS A 490 1.17 -4.74 24.02
C LYS A 490 2.28 -5.62 24.59
N LEU A 491 2.11 -6.94 24.53
CA LEU A 491 3.11 -7.89 25.04
C LEU A 491 4.43 -7.79 24.25
N ASN A 492 4.35 -7.62 22.91
CA ASN A 492 5.54 -7.33 22.11
C ASN A 492 6.21 -6.00 22.52
N ASN A 493 5.44 -4.94 22.80
CA ASN A 493 5.98 -3.68 23.31
C ASN A 493 6.72 -3.86 24.65
N ASP A 494 6.18 -4.70 25.52
CA ASP A 494 6.75 -4.97 26.85
C ASP A 494 8.01 -5.85 26.78
N LEU A 495 8.05 -6.84 25.86
CA LEU A 495 9.13 -7.82 25.76
C LEU A 495 10.14 -7.53 24.64
N ASN A 496 9.76 -6.68 23.68
CA ASN A 496 10.57 -6.34 22.51
C ASN A 496 11.02 -7.59 21.71
N GLY A 497 10.09 -8.45 21.35
CA GLY A 497 10.34 -9.51 20.36
C GLY A 497 10.90 -8.91 19.08
N VAL A 498 10.25 -7.86 18.58
CA VAL A 498 10.81 -6.82 17.70
C VAL A 498 10.57 -5.45 18.33
N THR A 499 11.40 -4.44 18.03
CA THR A 499 11.26 -3.10 18.60
C THR A 499 10.73 -2.11 17.56
N PRO A 500 9.45 -1.70 17.63
CA PRO A 500 8.87 -0.77 16.65
C PRO A 500 9.54 0.61 16.73
N LEU A 501 9.73 1.24 15.56
CA LEU A 501 10.40 2.53 15.42
C LEU A 501 9.46 3.62 14.88
N TYR A 502 8.99 3.46 13.65
CA TYR A 502 8.13 4.44 12.98
C TYR A 502 7.24 3.79 11.93
N GLN A 503 6.06 4.36 11.73
CA GLN A 503 5.19 4.06 10.61
C GLN A 503 5.62 4.91 9.42
N VAL A 504 5.86 4.28 8.29
CA VAL A 504 6.25 4.95 7.05
C VAL A 504 5.08 5.76 6.49
N ALA A 505 5.36 6.94 5.97
CA ALA A 505 4.40 7.72 5.21
C ALA A 505 4.96 8.15 3.86
N ASN A 506 4.09 8.21 2.85
CA ASN A 506 4.35 8.95 1.63
C ASN A 506 3.80 10.37 1.78
N VAL A 507 4.42 11.31 1.12
CA VAL A 507 3.97 12.70 1.13
C VAL A 507 3.72 13.16 -0.31
N HIS A 508 2.62 13.86 -0.49
CA HIS A 508 2.19 14.35 -1.79
C HIS A 508 1.99 15.88 -1.75
N LEU A 509 2.41 16.56 -2.79
CA LEU A 509 1.95 17.90 -3.10
C LEU A 509 0.72 17.78 -3.99
N GLN A 510 -0.38 18.38 -3.58
CA GLN A 510 -1.66 18.32 -4.30
C GLN A 510 -2.25 19.71 -4.42
N LYS A 511 -2.61 20.17 -5.64
CA LYS A 511 -3.31 21.43 -5.84
C LYS A 511 -4.61 21.50 -5.04
N LYS A 512 -4.91 22.65 -4.45
CA LYS A 512 -6.11 22.87 -3.62
C LYS A 512 -7.41 22.65 -4.40
N THR A 513 -7.39 22.80 -5.72
CA THR A 513 -8.54 22.56 -6.60
C THR A 513 -8.84 21.08 -6.77
N ILE A 514 -7.87 20.17 -6.58
CA ILE A 514 -8.08 18.73 -6.67
C ILE A 514 -8.65 18.23 -5.34
N LYS A 515 -9.78 17.51 -5.42
CA LYS A 515 -10.49 16.94 -4.26
C LYS A 515 -10.69 15.45 -4.44
N ASN A 516 -10.97 14.76 -3.32
CA ASN A 516 -11.30 13.34 -3.29
C ASN A 516 -10.22 12.42 -3.89
N LEU A 517 -8.99 12.91 -3.99
CA LEU A 517 -7.84 12.07 -4.29
C LEU A 517 -7.50 11.30 -3.01
N ASN A 518 -7.76 10.01 -3.02
CA ASN A 518 -7.60 9.18 -1.83
C ASN A 518 -6.15 8.76 -1.61
N TYR A 519 -5.76 8.70 -0.34
CA TYR A 519 -4.44 8.25 0.12
C TYR A 519 -4.64 7.13 1.15
N PRO A 520 -4.92 5.88 0.72
CA PRO A 520 -5.25 4.79 1.63
C PRO A 520 -4.02 4.37 2.44
N VAL A 521 -4.26 3.93 3.69
CA VAL A 521 -3.21 3.34 4.53
C VAL A 521 -2.72 2.03 3.90
N ILE A 522 -3.66 1.19 3.48
CA ILE A 522 -3.40 -0.08 2.82
C ILE A 522 -3.89 -0.01 1.38
N GLY A 523 -3.14 -0.63 0.47
CA GLY A 523 -3.43 -0.58 -0.96
C GLY A 523 -2.85 0.64 -1.66
N TYR A 524 -3.41 0.95 -2.82
CA TYR A 524 -2.86 1.96 -3.73
C TYR A 524 -3.87 3.06 -4.01
N GLN A 525 -3.34 4.25 -4.32
CA GLN A 525 -4.12 5.43 -4.68
C GLN A 525 -4.93 5.18 -5.95
N SER A 526 -6.23 5.49 -5.92
CA SER A 526 -7.11 5.45 -7.08
C SER A 526 -7.53 6.85 -7.52
N TYR A 527 -7.37 7.16 -8.80
CA TYR A 527 -7.81 8.43 -9.39
C TYR A 527 -9.32 8.46 -9.72
N GLN A 528 -10.00 7.32 -9.58
CA GLN A 528 -11.44 7.16 -9.89
C GLN A 528 -12.32 8.18 -9.16
N TYR A 529 -11.96 8.52 -7.92
CA TYR A 529 -12.75 9.38 -7.05
C TYR A 529 -12.34 10.85 -7.11
N ALA A 530 -11.19 11.14 -7.72
CA ALA A 530 -10.65 12.50 -7.81
C ALA A 530 -11.60 13.41 -8.60
N THR A 531 -11.77 14.65 -8.10
CA THR A 531 -12.59 15.68 -8.71
C THR A 531 -11.86 17.02 -8.73
N GLU A 532 -12.29 17.95 -9.56
CA GLU A 532 -11.79 19.32 -9.60
C GLU A 532 -12.93 20.28 -9.22
N LYS A 533 -12.61 21.30 -8.38
CA LYS A 533 -13.54 22.38 -8.00
C LYS A 533 -13.13 23.69 -8.66
#